data_1ab77834ebbcf3cf4b3b7be18eaecbfc
#
_entry.id   1ab77834ebbcf3cf4b3b7be18eaecbfc
#
_cell.length_a   1.000
_cell.length_b   1.000
_cell.length_c   1.000
_cell.angle_alpha   90.00
_cell.angle_beta   90.00
_cell.angle_gamma   90.00
#
_symmetry.space_group_name_H-M   'P 1'
#
loop_
_entity.id
_entity.type
_entity.pdbx_description
1 polymer ?
#
loop_
_entity_poly.entity_id
_entity_poly.type
_entity_poly.pdbx_seq_one_letter_code
_entity_poly.pdbx_strand_id
1 'polypeptide(L)'
;EITTRLVGSEMCIRDSYQANELICTFANADKQEIDVVFRVSNNDIAFRYVIPRKEAGSCVVEKEATGFDFPAYTTTFLCPQSDAMIGWMRTKPSYEEEYRVDVPMNEPSRYGHGYTFPCLFRIGCDGWALISETGVDSRYCGSRLSDAGEGGLYILDFPMPEENNGNGTVAPGLALPGTTPWRTITVGDNLKPIVETTVIWDVVEPLYETVHDYRFGRGTWSWILWQDGSINYEDQVRYIDLAAAMGYEYVLIDNLSLIHISEPTRRVV
;
A
#
# COMPACT_ATOMS: atom_id res chain seq x y z
N GLU A 1 20.60 -3.58 18.46
CA GLU A 1 20.11 -2.42 19.24
C GLU A 1 18.60 -2.48 19.31
N ILE A 2 18.02 -2.32 20.52
CA ILE A 2 16.57 -2.37 20.72
C ILE A 2 16.08 -0.94 20.69
N THR A 3 15.28 -0.61 19.67
CA THR A 3 14.66 0.72 19.59
C THR A 3 13.26 0.65 20.15
N THR A 4 12.98 1.44 21.19
CA THR A 4 11.65 1.59 21.78
C THR A 4 11.12 2.96 21.38
N ARG A 5 9.96 3.00 20.73
CA ARG A 5 9.26 4.24 20.41
C ARG A 5 7.95 4.31 21.18
N LEU A 6 7.77 5.38 21.95
CA LEU A 6 6.48 5.76 22.52
C LEU A 6 5.71 6.59 21.48
N VAL A 7 4.57 6.10 21.08
CA VAL A 7 3.62 6.87 20.25
C VAL A 7 2.56 7.40 21.20
N GLY A 8 2.66 8.68 21.55
CA GLY A 8 1.72 9.32 22.47
C GLY A 8 0.44 9.73 21.75
N SER A 9 -0.63 8.96 21.93
CA SER A 9 -1.99 9.46 21.91
C SER A 9 -2.80 8.68 22.94
N GLU A 10 -3.54 9.37 23.75
CA GLU A 10 -4.33 8.83 24.86
C GLU A 10 -5.46 7.85 24.46
N MET A 11 -5.56 7.46 23.20
CA MET A 11 -6.59 6.56 22.68
C MET A 11 -6.07 5.29 22.03
N CYS A 12 -4.77 5.03 22.02
CA CYS A 12 -4.21 3.82 21.42
C CYS A 12 -3.98 2.76 22.50
N ILE A 13 -4.58 1.59 22.32
CA ILE A 13 -4.37 0.39 23.14
C ILE A 13 -2.89 -0.08 23.07
N ARG A 14 -2.09 0.45 22.14
CA ARG A 14 -0.66 0.19 22.00
C ARG A 14 0.12 1.50 21.99
N ASP A 15 0.60 1.89 23.17
CA ASP A 15 1.35 3.15 23.34
C ASP A 15 2.83 3.03 22.98
N SER A 16 3.33 1.84 22.64
CA SER A 16 4.74 1.62 22.36
C SER A 16 4.97 0.61 21.24
N TYR A 17 5.87 0.96 20.32
CA TYR A 17 6.43 0.05 19.34
C TYR A 17 7.79 -0.46 19.84
N GLN A 18 7.98 -1.78 19.85
CA GLN A 18 9.23 -2.44 20.24
C GLN A 18 9.68 -3.37 19.13
N ALA A 19 10.88 -3.17 18.65
CA ALA A 19 11.50 -4.02 17.65
C ALA A 19 13.00 -4.15 17.87
N ASN A 20 13.56 -5.27 17.46
CA ASN A 20 15.00 -5.43 17.32
C ASN A 20 15.42 -4.84 15.95
N GLU A 21 16.46 -4.03 15.92
CA GLU A 21 17.00 -3.48 14.69
C GLU A 21 18.34 -4.14 14.36
N LEU A 22 18.48 -4.55 13.09
CA LEU A 22 19.72 -5.09 12.53
C LEU A 22 20.06 -4.31 11.26
N ILE A 23 21.30 -3.83 11.18
CA ILE A 23 21.85 -3.19 9.99
C ILE A 23 22.94 -4.10 9.42
N CYS A 24 22.76 -4.48 8.16
CA CYS A 24 23.72 -5.28 7.40
C CYS A 24 24.32 -4.43 6.29
N THR A 25 25.60 -4.15 6.35
CA THR A 25 26.31 -3.41 5.30
C THR A 25 26.92 -4.38 4.30
N PHE A 26 26.62 -4.16 3.03
CA PHE A 26 27.19 -4.90 1.89
C PHE A 26 27.99 -3.93 1.02
N ALA A 27 29.11 -4.40 0.48
CA ALA A 27 29.90 -3.62 -0.47
C ALA A 27 30.14 -4.44 -1.73
N ASN A 28 30.05 -3.79 -2.89
CA ASN A 28 30.43 -4.40 -4.17
C ASN A 28 31.97 -4.36 -4.38
N ALA A 29 32.43 -4.87 -5.52
CA ALA A 29 33.86 -4.87 -5.86
C ALA A 29 34.50 -3.47 -5.92
N ASP A 30 33.70 -2.46 -6.25
CA ASP A 30 34.09 -1.05 -6.31
C ASP A 30 34.00 -0.33 -4.95
N LYS A 31 33.73 -1.09 -3.87
CA LYS A 31 33.54 -0.58 -2.50
C LYS A 31 32.37 0.40 -2.34
N GLN A 32 31.38 0.30 -3.21
CA GLN A 32 30.12 1.00 -3.03
C GLN A 32 29.29 0.21 -2.02
N GLU A 33 28.80 0.91 -1.01
CA GLU A 33 28.10 0.32 0.11
C GLU A 33 26.58 0.49 -0.04
N ILE A 34 25.86 -0.50 0.43
CA ILE A 34 24.43 -0.48 0.65
C ILE A 34 24.13 -1.13 2.01
N ASP A 35 23.30 -0.48 2.81
CA ASP A 35 22.83 -1.08 4.03
C ASP A 35 21.43 -1.66 3.83
N VAL A 36 21.19 -2.80 4.43
CA VAL A 36 19.86 -3.36 4.61
C VAL A 36 19.51 -3.24 6.08
N VAL A 37 18.50 -2.44 6.37
CA VAL A 37 18.02 -2.20 7.74
C VAL A 37 16.79 -3.05 7.97
N PHE A 38 16.85 -3.94 8.95
CA PHE A 38 15.73 -4.76 9.40
C PHE A 38 15.21 -4.27 10.74
N ARG A 39 13.89 -4.28 10.91
CA ARG A 39 13.19 -4.15 12.19
C ARG A 39 12.30 -5.35 12.38
N VAL A 40 12.48 -6.06 13.48
CA VAL A 40 11.75 -7.30 13.76
C VAL A 40 11.03 -7.16 15.09
N SER A 41 9.73 -7.23 15.07
CA SER A 41 8.84 -7.32 16.23
C SER A 41 8.29 -8.75 16.39
N ASN A 42 7.27 -8.96 17.21
CA ASN A 42 6.76 -10.30 17.50
C ASN A 42 6.20 -11.02 16.26
N ASN A 43 5.45 -10.31 15.42
CA ASN A 43 4.80 -10.87 14.23
C ASN A 43 5.22 -10.17 12.94
N ASP A 44 6.02 -9.11 13.03
CA ASP A 44 6.32 -8.27 11.89
C ASP A 44 7.80 -8.16 11.63
N ILE A 45 8.15 -8.16 10.35
CA ILE A 45 9.48 -7.84 9.83
C ILE A 45 9.29 -6.68 8.87
N ALA A 46 10.00 -5.59 9.10
CA ALA A 46 10.13 -4.51 8.13
C ALA A 46 11.58 -4.39 7.70
N PHE A 47 11.83 -4.19 6.41
CA PHE A 47 13.18 -3.92 5.94
C PHE A 47 13.18 -2.88 4.82
N ARG A 48 14.31 -2.18 4.69
CA ARG A 48 14.55 -1.22 3.61
C ARG A 48 16.02 -1.16 3.26
N TYR A 49 16.30 -0.63 2.08
CA TYR A 49 17.65 -0.34 1.64
C TYR A 49 18.01 1.10 1.94
N VAL A 50 19.27 1.30 2.34
CA VAL A 50 19.86 2.61 2.58
C VAL A 50 21.13 2.70 1.74
N ILE A 51 21.28 3.78 0.99
CA ILE A 51 22.50 4.07 0.24
C ILE A 51 23.24 5.16 1.02
N PRO A 52 24.27 4.78 1.83
CA PRO A 52 24.92 5.67 2.80
C PRO A 52 26.01 6.52 2.16
N ARG A 53 25.75 7.15 1.03
CA ARG A 53 26.76 7.94 0.32
C ARG A 53 27.14 9.19 1.12
N LYS A 54 28.45 9.46 1.23
CA LYS A 54 28.95 10.62 1.99
C LYS A 54 28.73 11.97 1.30
N GLU A 55 28.68 11.96 -0.02
CA GLU A 55 28.48 13.16 -0.83
C GLU A 55 27.04 13.23 -1.34
N ALA A 56 26.48 14.43 -1.33
CA ALA A 56 25.17 14.67 -1.91
C ALA A 56 25.18 14.33 -3.41
N GLY A 57 24.12 13.70 -3.87
CA GLY A 57 23.98 13.27 -5.26
C GLY A 57 22.59 12.73 -5.53
N SER A 58 22.46 12.08 -6.66
CA SER A 58 21.24 11.36 -7.02
C SER A 58 21.57 10.08 -7.76
N CYS A 59 20.69 9.10 -7.68
CA CYS A 59 20.73 7.90 -8.50
C CYS A 59 19.32 7.53 -8.96
N VAL A 60 19.24 6.74 -10.00
CA VAL A 60 18.00 6.11 -10.44
C VAL A 60 18.06 4.64 -10.00
N VAL A 61 17.00 4.17 -9.34
CA VAL A 61 16.86 2.77 -8.99
C VAL A 61 16.12 2.08 -10.13
N GLU A 62 16.86 1.43 -11.01
CA GLU A 62 16.28 0.78 -12.19
C GLU A 62 15.48 -0.47 -11.84
N LYS A 63 15.91 -1.17 -10.78
CA LYS A 63 15.26 -2.40 -10.31
C LYS A 63 15.57 -2.64 -8.84
N GLU A 64 14.61 -3.21 -8.15
CA GLU A 64 14.76 -3.78 -6.82
C GLU A 64 14.62 -5.31 -6.90
N ALA A 65 15.68 -6.03 -6.54
CA ALA A 65 15.73 -7.49 -6.66
C ALA A 65 15.15 -8.21 -5.43
N THR A 66 14.35 -7.50 -4.64
CA THR A 66 13.63 -8.08 -3.50
C THR A 66 12.66 -9.15 -3.98
N GLY A 67 12.77 -10.35 -3.39
CA GLY A 67 11.91 -11.47 -3.74
C GLY A 67 11.37 -12.17 -2.51
N PHE A 68 10.21 -12.80 -2.67
CA PHE A 68 9.50 -13.56 -1.64
C PHE A 68 9.25 -14.97 -2.18
N ASP A 69 9.84 -15.94 -1.54
CA ASP A 69 9.74 -17.36 -1.91
C ASP A 69 8.87 -18.09 -0.90
N PHE A 70 7.93 -18.88 -1.41
CA PHE A 70 6.97 -19.63 -0.61
C PHE A 70 6.97 -21.10 -0.98
N PRO A 71 6.67 -22.00 -0.03
CA PRO A 71 6.47 -23.42 -0.33
C PRO A 71 5.39 -23.62 -1.40
N ALA A 72 5.59 -24.60 -2.29
CA ALA A 72 4.71 -24.86 -3.44
C ALA A 72 3.24 -25.15 -3.09
N TYR A 73 2.96 -25.54 -1.84
CA TYR A 73 1.60 -25.79 -1.33
C TYR A 73 0.89 -24.55 -0.80
N THR A 74 1.49 -23.36 -0.98
CA THR A 74 0.92 -22.07 -0.58
C THR A 74 -0.25 -21.70 -1.48
N THR A 75 -1.30 -21.14 -0.88
CA THR A 75 -2.41 -20.51 -1.60
C THR A 75 -2.45 -19.02 -1.33
N THR A 76 -3.12 -18.27 -2.18
CA THR A 76 -3.02 -16.82 -2.23
C THR A 76 -4.39 -16.15 -2.19
N PHE A 77 -4.40 -14.94 -1.64
CA PHE A 77 -5.56 -14.03 -1.60
C PHE A 77 -5.06 -12.68 -2.14
N LEU A 78 -5.02 -12.54 -3.45
CA LEU A 78 -4.32 -11.46 -4.13
C LEU A 78 -5.25 -10.67 -5.03
N CYS A 79 -5.06 -9.34 -5.05
CA CYS A 79 -5.70 -8.44 -6.00
C CYS A 79 -4.79 -8.26 -7.22
N PRO A 80 -5.24 -8.61 -8.44
CA PRO A 80 -4.41 -8.48 -9.63
C PRO A 80 -4.18 -7.01 -9.97
N GLN A 81 -2.98 -6.69 -10.43
CA GLN A 81 -2.66 -5.41 -11.04
C GLN A 81 -3.38 -5.30 -12.39
N SER A 82 -4.23 -4.30 -12.56
CA SER A 82 -4.90 -4.07 -13.85
C SER A 82 -3.99 -3.41 -14.89
N ASP A 83 -4.41 -3.45 -16.15
CA ASP A 83 -3.76 -2.70 -17.22
C ASP A 83 -3.82 -1.20 -16.95
N ALA A 84 -2.81 -0.48 -17.43
CA ALA A 84 -2.85 0.98 -17.49
C ALA A 84 -3.96 1.43 -18.42
N MET A 85 -4.92 2.19 -17.91
CA MET A 85 -6.11 2.59 -18.64
C MET A 85 -5.90 3.83 -19.51
N ILE A 86 -6.79 4.05 -20.48
CA ILE A 86 -6.75 5.18 -21.41
C ILE A 86 -7.31 6.45 -20.74
N GLY A 87 -6.81 7.61 -21.18
CA GLY A 87 -7.26 8.91 -20.69
C GLY A 87 -6.94 9.13 -19.21
N TRP A 88 -7.85 9.78 -18.50
CA TRP A 88 -7.66 10.02 -17.06
C TRP A 88 -7.56 8.71 -16.25
N MET A 89 -8.20 7.64 -16.72
CA MET A 89 -8.13 6.32 -16.07
C MET A 89 -6.74 5.69 -16.17
N ARG A 90 -5.89 6.12 -17.10
CA ARG A 90 -4.49 5.67 -17.16
C ARG A 90 -3.66 6.01 -15.93
N THR A 91 -4.14 6.91 -15.09
CA THR A 91 -3.54 7.17 -13.78
C THR A 91 -3.91 6.15 -12.71
N LYS A 92 -4.77 5.20 -13.04
CA LYS A 92 -5.22 4.13 -12.15
C LYS A 92 -4.48 2.84 -12.51
N PRO A 93 -3.39 2.51 -11.83
CA PRO A 93 -2.68 1.26 -12.08
C PRO A 93 -3.50 0.04 -11.64
N SER A 94 -4.29 0.17 -10.58
CA SER A 94 -5.20 -0.85 -10.09
C SER A 94 -6.41 -0.18 -9.47
N TYR A 95 -7.61 -0.59 -9.87
CA TYR A 95 -8.84 0.03 -9.43
C TYR A 95 -9.94 -1.01 -9.31
N GLU A 96 -10.37 -1.26 -8.08
CA GLU A 96 -11.51 -2.12 -7.75
C GLU A 96 -11.51 -3.49 -8.45
N GLU A 97 -10.35 -4.10 -8.54
CA GLU A 97 -10.24 -5.45 -9.09
C GLU A 97 -10.66 -6.49 -8.04
N GLU A 98 -11.25 -7.58 -8.51
CA GLU A 98 -11.67 -8.67 -7.64
C GLU A 98 -10.47 -9.45 -7.13
N TYR A 99 -10.43 -9.68 -5.82
CA TYR A 99 -9.47 -10.59 -5.21
C TYR A 99 -9.69 -12.01 -5.70
N ARG A 100 -8.61 -12.67 -6.06
CA ARG A 100 -8.60 -14.12 -6.24
C ARG A 100 -8.41 -14.77 -4.87
N VAL A 101 -9.33 -15.63 -4.50
CA VAL A 101 -9.44 -16.17 -3.14
C VAL A 101 -9.01 -17.63 -3.13
N ASP A 102 -8.02 -17.94 -2.31
CA ASP A 102 -7.55 -19.30 -2.03
C ASP A 102 -7.10 -20.08 -3.28
N VAL A 103 -6.40 -19.41 -4.18
CA VAL A 103 -5.88 -20.02 -5.40
C VAL A 103 -4.43 -20.46 -5.23
N PRO A 104 -3.98 -21.54 -5.93
CA PRO A 104 -2.57 -21.94 -5.93
C PRO A 104 -1.65 -20.79 -6.35
N MET A 105 -0.51 -20.66 -5.69
CA MET A 105 0.43 -19.56 -5.92
C MET A 105 1.01 -19.49 -7.34
N ASN A 106 1.00 -20.59 -8.09
CA ASN A 106 1.56 -20.64 -9.45
C ASN A 106 0.58 -20.19 -10.53
N GLU A 107 -0.64 -19.82 -10.18
CA GLU A 107 -1.58 -19.29 -11.16
C GLU A 107 -1.17 -17.86 -11.55
N PRO A 108 -1.09 -17.56 -12.86
CA PRO A 108 -0.76 -16.21 -13.31
C PRO A 108 -1.85 -15.21 -12.95
N SER A 109 -1.47 -13.96 -12.75
CA SER A 109 -2.41 -12.86 -12.54
C SER A 109 -3.28 -12.64 -13.76
N ARG A 110 -4.49 -12.10 -13.54
CA ARG A 110 -5.50 -11.92 -14.60
C ARG A 110 -5.00 -11.16 -15.82
N TYR A 111 -4.15 -10.16 -15.59
CA TYR A 111 -3.64 -9.26 -16.64
C TYR A 111 -2.16 -9.50 -16.98
N GLY A 112 -1.50 -10.43 -16.29
CA GLY A 112 -0.07 -10.69 -16.50
C GLY A 112 0.87 -9.61 -15.94
N HIS A 113 0.38 -8.77 -15.03
CA HIS A 113 1.13 -7.67 -14.43
C HIS A 113 1.44 -7.87 -12.95
N GLY A 114 1.10 -9.05 -12.40
CA GLY A 114 1.27 -9.35 -10.99
C GLY A 114 0.16 -8.78 -10.10
N TYR A 115 0.50 -8.38 -8.87
CA TYR A 115 -0.47 -8.13 -7.81
C TYR A 115 -0.15 -6.87 -7.02
N THR A 116 -1.19 -6.12 -6.67
CA THR A 116 -1.09 -4.94 -5.82
C THR A 116 -0.97 -5.30 -4.34
N PHE A 117 -0.28 -4.48 -3.58
CA PHE A 117 -0.24 -4.62 -2.12
C PHE A 117 -1.56 -4.17 -1.47
N PRO A 118 -1.95 -4.77 -0.33
CA PRO A 118 -1.28 -5.86 0.39
C PRO A 118 -1.53 -7.23 -0.25
N CYS A 119 -0.57 -8.14 -0.11
CA CYS A 119 -0.61 -9.49 -0.65
C CYS A 119 -0.65 -10.52 0.48
N LEU A 120 -1.71 -11.31 0.57
CA LEU A 120 -1.91 -12.32 1.62
C LEU A 120 -1.69 -13.73 1.09
N PHE A 121 -0.91 -14.51 1.83
CA PHE A 121 -0.54 -15.89 1.53
C PHE A 121 -0.94 -16.80 2.68
N ARG A 122 -1.51 -17.98 2.35
CA ARG A 122 -1.74 -19.05 3.30
C ARG A 122 -0.78 -20.21 3.01
N ILE A 123 0.08 -20.52 3.98
CA ILE A 123 1.12 -21.54 3.86
C ILE A 123 0.55 -22.84 4.43
N GLY A 124 -0.27 -23.52 3.64
CA GLY A 124 -0.94 -24.75 4.03
C GLY A 124 -1.69 -24.65 5.37
N CYS A 125 -1.31 -25.51 6.32
CA CYS A 125 -1.77 -25.45 7.71
C CYS A 125 -0.78 -24.77 8.65
N ASP A 126 0.37 -24.29 8.13
CA ASP A 126 1.48 -23.80 8.94
C ASP A 126 1.32 -22.33 9.33
N GLY A 127 0.58 -21.55 8.55
CA GLY A 127 0.32 -20.16 8.91
C GLY A 127 -0.01 -19.24 7.72
N TRP A 128 0.09 -17.95 8.02
CA TRP A 128 -0.25 -16.84 7.12
C TRP A 128 0.90 -15.87 7.03
N ALA A 129 1.08 -15.27 5.87
CA ALA A 129 2.01 -14.18 5.64
C ALA A 129 1.33 -13.07 4.85
N LEU A 130 1.41 -11.85 5.34
CA LEU A 130 0.96 -10.64 4.64
C LEU A 130 2.20 -9.85 4.21
N ILE A 131 2.30 -9.56 2.93
CA ILE A 131 3.37 -8.71 2.38
C ILE A 131 2.76 -7.38 1.97
N SER A 132 3.42 -6.29 2.34
CA SER A 132 3.04 -4.94 1.97
C SER A 132 4.25 -4.01 1.94
N GLU A 133 3.99 -2.74 1.68
CA GLU A 133 4.97 -1.66 1.74
C GLU A 133 4.43 -0.46 2.49
N THR A 134 5.32 0.39 3.00
CA THR A 134 4.97 1.67 3.62
C THR A 134 6.10 2.68 3.50
N GLY A 135 5.77 3.96 3.67
CA GLY A 135 6.75 5.05 3.53
C GLY A 135 6.99 5.46 2.08
N VAL A 136 6.06 5.13 1.19
CA VAL A 136 6.03 5.64 -0.18
C VAL A 136 5.65 7.12 -0.16
N ASP A 137 6.40 7.92 -0.89
CA ASP A 137 6.16 9.36 -1.04
C ASP A 137 6.50 9.82 -2.47
N SER A 138 6.51 11.14 -2.70
CA SER A 138 6.82 11.72 -4.01
C SER A 138 8.24 11.44 -4.53
N ARG A 139 9.13 10.87 -3.70
CA ARG A 139 10.53 10.59 -4.03
C ARG A 139 10.74 9.14 -4.49
N TYR A 140 9.79 8.26 -4.19
CA TYR A 140 9.90 6.86 -4.54
C TYR A 140 8.53 6.28 -4.87
N CYS A 141 8.41 5.63 -6.03
CA CYS A 141 7.13 5.07 -6.49
C CYS A 141 6.63 3.95 -5.58
N GLY A 142 5.31 3.76 -5.57
CA GLY A 142 4.71 2.52 -5.10
C GLY A 142 5.15 1.34 -5.95
N SER A 143 5.15 0.16 -5.38
CA SER A 143 5.54 -1.07 -6.05
C SER A 143 4.43 -2.12 -5.97
N ARG A 144 4.64 -3.24 -6.63
CA ARG A 144 3.74 -4.39 -6.65
C ARG A 144 4.55 -5.68 -6.59
N LEU A 145 3.89 -6.82 -6.43
CA LEU A 145 4.52 -8.13 -6.68
C LEU A 145 4.33 -8.55 -8.13
N SER A 146 5.36 -9.14 -8.73
CA SER A 146 5.25 -9.81 -10.02
C SER A 146 4.33 -11.02 -9.94
N ASP A 147 4.01 -11.63 -11.07
CA ASP A 147 3.57 -13.02 -11.08
C ASP A 147 4.66 -13.93 -10.47
N ALA A 148 4.24 -15.09 -9.96
CA ALA A 148 5.20 -16.08 -9.49
C ALA A 148 6.10 -16.53 -10.64
N GLY A 149 7.40 -16.37 -10.45
CA GLY A 149 8.42 -16.91 -11.35
C GLY A 149 8.64 -18.40 -11.16
N GLU A 150 9.68 -18.92 -11.82
CA GLU A 150 10.11 -20.30 -11.67
C GLU A 150 10.41 -20.60 -10.20
N GLY A 151 9.86 -21.73 -9.70
CA GLY A 151 10.00 -22.12 -8.30
C GLY A 151 9.06 -21.42 -7.32
N GLY A 152 8.20 -20.48 -7.77
CA GLY A 152 7.25 -19.82 -6.89
C GLY A 152 7.75 -18.50 -6.28
N LEU A 153 8.82 -17.94 -6.81
CA LEU A 153 9.40 -16.67 -6.35
C LEU A 153 8.60 -15.50 -6.90
N TYR A 154 8.04 -14.68 -6.01
CA TYR A 154 7.47 -13.37 -6.33
C TYR A 154 8.55 -12.31 -6.18
N ILE A 155 8.70 -11.43 -7.17
CA ILE A 155 9.68 -10.33 -7.16
C ILE A 155 8.95 -9.00 -7.07
N LEU A 156 9.52 -8.06 -6.35
CA LEU A 156 9.03 -6.71 -6.31
C LEU A 156 9.23 -6.04 -7.67
N ASP A 157 8.21 -5.38 -8.17
CA ASP A 157 8.20 -4.75 -9.48
C ASP A 157 7.71 -3.31 -9.40
N PHE A 158 8.20 -2.47 -10.32
CA PHE A 158 7.86 -1.05 -10.39
C PHE A 158 6.64 -0.82 -11.28
N PRO A 159 6.09 0.41 -11.27
CA PRO A 159 4.97 0.77 -12.15
C PRO A 159 5.24 0.44 -13.62
N MET A 160 4.17 0.21 -14.37
CA MET A 160 4.25 -0.03 -15.81
C MET A 160 4.54 1.28 -16.55
N PRO A 161 5.27 1.25 -17.70
CA PRO A 161 5.60 2.46 -18.46
C PRO A 161 4.40 3.28 -18.94
N GLU A 162 3.24 2.65 -19.09
CA GLU A 162 2.00 3.28 -19.54
C GLU A 162 1.24 4.00 -18.42
N GLU A 163 1.56 3.75 -17.17
CA GLU A 163 0.93 4.42 -16.03
C GLU A 163 1.17 5.94 -16.08
N ASN A 164 0.28 6.69 -15.47
CA ASN A 164 0.29 8.16 -15.50
C ASN A 164 0.35 8.74 -16.94
N ASN A 165 -0.38 8.12 -17.88
CA ASN A 165 -0.37 8.48 -19.31
C ASN A 165 1.03 8.42 -19.97
N GLY A 166 1.93 7.61 -19.44
CA GLY A 166 3.32 7.54 -19.89
C GLY A 166 4.16 8.77 -19.54
N ASN A 167 3.69 9.62 -18.62
CA ASN A 167 4.44 10.80 -18.18
C ASN A 167 5.42 10.44 -17.07
N GLY A 168 6.64 10.91 -17.18
CA GLY A 168 7.68 10.68 -16.20
C GLY A 168 8.44 9.38 -16.42
N THR A 169 9.06 8.87 -15.34
CA THR A 169 9.77 7.60 -15.35
C THR A 169 9.17 6.67 -14.31
N VAL A 170 9.17 5.38 -14.59
CA VAL A 170 8.75 4.33 -13.63
C VAL A 170 9.85 3.99 -12.62
N ALA A 171 11.10 4.32 -12.95
CA ALA A 171 12.23 4.10 -12.08
C ALA A 171 12.42 5.31 -11.14
N PRO A 172 12.39 5.12 -9.82
CA PRO A 172 12.47 6.22 -8.88
C PRO A 172 13.84 6.88 -8.88
N GLY A 173 13.84 8.21 -8.85
CA GLY A 173 15.04 9.03 -8.64
C GLY A 173 15.28 9.29 -7.16
N LEU A 174 16.30 8.66 -6.60
CA LEU A 174 16.64 8.77 -5.18
C LEU A 174 17.73 9.81 -4.95
N ALA A 175 17.46 10.80 -4.10
CA ALA A 175 18.47 11.70 -3.59
C ALA A 175 19.40 10.94 -2.62
N LEU A 176 20.70 11.20 -2.70
CA LEU A 176 21.73 10.53 -1.89
C LEU A 176 22.33 11.46 -0.83
N PRO A 177 22.58 10.98 0.40
CA PRO A 177 22.20 9.66 0.92
C PRO A 177 20.68 9.45 0.93
N GLY A 178 20.23 8.23 0.71
CA GLY A 178 18.81 7.99 0.53
C GLY A 178 18.35 6.61 0.97
N THR A 179 17.04 6.47 1.11
CA THR A 179 16.41 5.23 1.56
C THR A 179 15.24 4.85 0.66
N THR A 180 15.04 3.55 0.45
CA THR A 180 13.81 3.04 -0.15
C THR A 180 12.65 3.08 0.85
N PRO A 181 11.40 2.93 0.40
CA PRO A 181 10.28 2.57 1.27
C PRO A 181 10.55 1.28 2.04
N TRP A 182 9.82 1.08 3.12
CA TRP A 182 9.85 -0.15 3.88
C TRP A 182 9.05 -1.24 3.16
N ARG A 183 9.61 -2.45 3.13
CA ARG A 183 8.94 -3.69 2.79
C ARG A 183 8.54 -4.36 4.09
N THR A 184 7.28 -4.77 4.20
CA THR A 184 6.76 -5.35 5.44
C THR A 184 6.26 -6.77 5.22
N ILE A 185 6.51 -7.63 6.20
CA ILE A 185 6.04 -9.00 6.25
C ILE A 185 5.42 -9.18 7.64
N THR A 186 4.12 -9.49 7.68
CA THR A 186 3.45 -9.89 8.93
C THR A 186 3.15 -11.37 8.87
N VAL A 187 3.49 -12.11 9.92
CA VAL A 187 3.28 -13.56 9.98
C VAL A 187 2.41 -13.96 11.17
N GLY A 188 1.66 -15.03 11.02
CA GLY A 188 0.84 -15.59 12.09
C GLY A 188 0.41 -17.03 11.82
N ASP A 189 0.17 -17.79 12.87
CA ASP A 189 -0.46 -19.13 12.82
C ASP A 189 -1.95 -19.05 12.51
N ASN A 190 -2.52 -17.85 12.60
CA ASN A 190 -3.90 -17.52 12.26
C ASN A 190 -4.00 -16.07 11.76
N LEU A 191 -5.19 -15.62 11.39
CA LEU A 191 -5.41 -14.28 10.83
C LEU A 191 -5.36 -13.13 11.87
N LYS A 192 -5.33 -13.41 13.16
CA LYS A 192 -5.36 -12.36 14.17
C LYS A 192 -4.17 -11.40 14.08
N PRO A 193 -2.90 -11.86 14.01
CA PRO A 193 -1.77 -10.96 13.82
C PRO A 193 -1.86 -10.15 12.51
N ILE A 194 -2.41 -10.75 11.45
CA ILE A 194 -2.58 -10.09 10.16
C ILE A 194 -3.56 -8.91 10.25
N VAL A 195 -4.65 -9.08 10.99
CA VAL A 195 -5.68 -8.04 11.16
C VAL A 195 -5.25 -6.96 12.15
N GLU A 196 -4.47 -7.34 13.16
CA GLU A 196 -4.08 -6.44 14.26
C GLU A 196 -2.74 -5.72 14.02
N THR A 197 -2.01 -6.05 12.96
CA THR A 197 -0.70 -5.42 12.71
C THR A 197 -0.82 -3.92 12.53
N THR A 198 0.14 -3.20 13.08
CA THR A 198 0.31 -1.75 12.93
C THR A 198 1.65 -1.38 12.30
N VAL A 199 2.38 -2.37 11.80
CA VAL A 199 3.75 -2.21 11.29
C VAL A 199 3.89 -1.11 10.24
N ILE A 200 2.87 -0.92 9.39
CA ILE A 200 2.89 0.10 8.34
C ILE A 200 2.91 1.53 8.88
N TRP A 201 2.44 1.74 10.10
CA TRP A 201 2.53 3.03 10.82
C TRP A 201 3.71 3.10 11.78
N ASP A 202 4.09 1.96 12.38
CA ASP A 202 5.12 1.90 13.41
C ASP A 202 6.52 2.21 12.90
N VAL A 203 6.81 1.88 11.64
CA VAL A 203 8.15 2.05 11.05
C VAL A 203 8.32 3.37 10.29
N VAL A 204 7.26 4.17 10.16
CA VAL A 204 7.26 5.44 9.40
C VAL A 204 6.92 6.60 10.31
N GLU A 205 7.69 7.69 10.19
CA GLU A 205 7.32 8.94 10.83
C GLU A 205 6.15 9.60 10.09
N PRO A 206 5.16 10.15 10.81
CA PRO A 206 4.11 10.95 10.19
C PRO A 206 4.72 12.10 9.38
N LEU A 207 4.25 12.31 8.15
CA LEU A 207 4.72 13.42 7.30
C LEU A 207 4.26 14.78 7.83
N TYR A 208 3.15 14.80 8.54
CA TYR A 208 2.57 16.00 9.16
C TYR A 208 1.71 15.61 10.37
N GLU A 209 1.57 16.54 11.27
CA GLU A 209 0.62 16.44 12.37
C GLU A 209 -0.67 17.18 12.01
N THR A 210 -1.81 16.56 12.29
CA THR A 210 -3.08 17.22 12.09
C THR A 210 -3.29 18.30 13.16
N VAL A 211 -3.76 19.46 12.71
CA VAL A 211 -4.16 20.58 13.61
C VAL A 211 -5.67 20.59 13.86
N HIS A 212 -6.40 19.65 13.28
CA HIS A 212 -7.85 19.54 13.39
C HIS A 212 -8.23 18.22 14.05
N ASP A 213 -9.20 18.27 14.95
CA ASP A 213 -9.85 17.08 15.47
C ASP A 213 -10.85 16.57 14.43
N TYR A 214 -10.53 15.44 13.83
CA TYR A 214 -11.44 14.77 12.91
C TYR A 214 -12.43 13.91 13.68
N ARG A 215 -13.71 14.10 13.36
CA ARG A 215 -14.77 13.29 13.91
C ARG A 215 -15.02 12.09 13.00
N PHE A 216 -14.79 10.90 13.55
CA PHE A 216 -15.12 9.64 12.88
C PHE A 216 -16.60 9.35 13.03
N GLY A 217 -17.17 8.64 12.04
CA GLY A 217 -18.57 8.28 12.07
C GLY A 217 -18.93 7.34 10.93
N ARG A 218 -20.18 6.89 10.94
CA ARG A 218 -20.75 6.03 9.90
C ARG A 218 -21.41 6.87 8.84
N GLY A 219 -21.39 6.41 7.60
CA GLY A 219 -22.04 7.09 6.49
C GLY A 219 -22.76 6.14 5.56
N THR A 220 -23.65 6.70 4.75
CA THR A 220 -24.22 6.01 3.60
C THR A 220 -23.49 6.38 2.32
N TRP A 221 -23.43 5.46 1.38
CA TRP A 221 -22.77 5.64 0.09
C TRP A 221 -23.52 4.85 -1.00
N SER A 222 -24.24 5.55 -1.86
CA SER A 222 -25.10 4.94 -2.88
C SER A 222 -24.33 4.24 -3.99
N TRP A 223 -23.16 4.74 -4.32
CA TRP A 223 -22.37 4.26 -5.45
C TRP A 223 -21.96 2.79 -5.32
N ILE A 224 -21.71 2.31 -4.10
CA ILE A 224 -21.37 0.90 -3.84
C ILE A 224 -22.40 -0.06 -4.42
N LEU A 225 -23.71 0.29 -4.37
CA LEU A 225 -24.78 -0.58 -4.85
C LEU A 225 -25.26 -0.22 -6.26
N TRP A 226 -25.33 1.06 -6.58
CA TRP A 226 -26.03 1.55 -7.77
C TRP A 226 -25.13 2.28 -8.76
N GLN A 227 -23.84 2.39 -8.46
CA GLN A 227 -22.83 3.01 -9.31
C GLN A 227 -23.20 4.46 -9.70
N ASP A 228 -22.68 4.94 -10.81
CA ASP A 228 -22.88 6.30 -11.32
C ASP A 228 -24.37 6.65 -11.54
N GLY A 229 -25.19 5.67 -11.84
CA GLY A 229 -26.65 5.86 -12.01
C GLY A 229 -27.34 6.42 -10.79
N SER A 230 -26.76 6.27 -9.59
CA SER A 230 -27.32 6.78 -8.34
C SER A 230 -26.95 8.24 -8.05
N ILE A 231 -26.12 8.88 -8.87
CA ILE A 231 -25.70 10.27 -8.65
C ILE A 231 -26.75 11.21 -9.24
N ASN A 232 -27.93 11.14 -8.65
CA ASN A 232 -29.09 11.98 -8.96
C ASN A 232 -29.81 12.39 -7.67
N TYR A 233 -30.65 13.41 -7.74
CA TYR A 233 -31.30 13.98 -6.57
C TYR A 233 -32.17 12.97 -5.81
N GLU A 234 -32.99 12.22 -6.52
CA GLU A 234 -33.98 11.31 -5.92
C GLU A 234 -33.31 10.19 -5.13
N ASP A 235 -32.25 9.59 -5.69
CA ASP A 235 -31.55 8.51 -5.03
C ASP A 235 -30.69 9.03 -3.88
N GLN A 236 -30.07 10.19 -4.04
CA GLN A 236 -29.31 10.79 -2.94
C GLN A 236 -30.19 11.14 -1.74
N VAL A 237 -31.40 11.66 -1.97
CA VAL A 237 -32.37 11.89 -0.89
C VAL A 237 -32.70 10.61 -0.13
N ARG A 238 -32.88 9.48 -0.81
CA ARG A 238 -33.13 8.18 -0.15
C ARG A 238 -31.97 7.77 0.77
N TYR A 239 -30.72 7.99 0.35
CA TYR A 239 -29.55 7.68 1.17
C TYR A 239 -29.34 8.66 2.31
N ILE A 240 -29.72 9.94 2.14
CA ILE A 240 -29.78 10.93 3.23
C ILE A 240 -30.81 10.51 4.27
N ASP A 241 -32.03 10.14 3.83
CA ASP A 241 -33.10 9.67 4.72
C ASP A 241 -32.70 8.38 5.44
N LEU A 242 -32.01 7.47 4.76
CA LEU A 242 -31.46 6.25 5.37
C LEU A 242 -30.41 6.58 6.43
N ALA A 243 -29.48 7.48 6.12
CA ALA A 243 -28.47 7.90 7.08
C ALA A 243 -29.12 8.54 8.33
N ALA A 244 -30.11 9.40 8.13
CA ALA A 244 -30.84 10.02 9.22
C ALA A 244 -31.60 8.99 10.06
N ALA A 245 -32.31 8.04 9.44
CA ALA A 245 -33.05 6.98 10.12
C ALA A 245 -32.12 6.03 10.92
N MET A 246 -30.91 5.79 10.43
CA MET A 246 -29.90 4.96 11.08
C MET A 246 -29.06 5.70 12.09
N GLY A 247 -29.21 7.02 12.21
CA GLY A 247 -28.39 7.86 13.07
C GLY A 247 -26.93 7.91 12.63
N TYR A 248 -26.67 7.87 11.32
CA TYR A 248 -25.33 8.01 10.76
C TYR A 248 -24.95 9.49 10.65
N GLU A 249 -23.67 9.76 10.82
CA GLU A 249 -23.13 11.10 10.86
C GLU A 249 -22.87 11.69 9.47
N TYR A 250 -22.72 10.83 8.45
CA TYR A 250 -22.26 11.24 7.13
C TYR A 250 -23.07 10.62 5.99
N VAL A 251 -23.07 11.31 4.87
CA VAL A 251 -23.50 10.80 3.57
C VAL A 251 -22.37 11.10 2.58
N LEU A 252 -21.87 10.07 1.88
CA LEU A 252 -20.92 10.21 0.80
C LEU A 252 -21.66 10.27 -0.53
N ILE A 253 -21.56 11.39 -1.22
CA ILE A 253 -22.03 11.57 -2.59
C ILE A 253 -20.81 11.49 -3.49
N ASP A 254 -20.68 10.36 -4.17
CA ASP A 254 -19.53 10.03 -4.99
C ASP A 254 -19.67 10.55 -6.43
N ASN A 255 -18.54 10.53 -7.14
CA ASN A 255 -18.44 10.90 -8.55
C ASN A 255 -19.03 12.27 -8.89
N LEU A 256 -19.15 13.15 -7.90
CA LEU A 256 -19.35 14.55 -8.16
C LEU A 256 -18.05 15.09 -8.75
N SER A 257 -17.85 14.88 -10.05
CA SER A 257 -16.73 15.51 -10.73
C SER A 257 -16.71 17.00 -10.34
N LEU A 258 -15.55 17.57 -10.23
CA LEU A 258 -15.37 18.98 -9.86
C LEU A 258 -16.24 19.95 -10.67
N ILE A 259 -16.72 19.53 -11.83
CA ILE A 259 -17.67 20.26 -12.67
C ILE A 259 -18.99 20.51 -11.95
N HIS A 260 -19.53 19.53 -11.25
CA HIS A 260 -20.81 19.63 -10.57
C HIS A 260 -20.73 20.38 -9.23
N ILE A 261 -19.57 20.32 -8.57
CA ILE A 261 -19.34 21.02 -7.31
C ILE A 261 -19.03 22.50 -7.55
N SER A 262 -18.29 22.84 -8.59
CA SER A 262 -17.84 24.20 -8.84
C SER A 262 -18.89 25.10 -9.51
N GLU A 263 -19.81 24.55 -10.26
CA GLU A 263 -20.84 25.31 -11.00
C GLU A 263 -21.79 26.09 -10.08
N PRO A 264 -22.38 25.51 -9.04
CA PRO A 264 -23.28 26.24 -8.14
C PRO A 264 -22.59 27.38 -7.40
N THR A 265 -21.34 27.20 -6.99
CA THR A 265 -20.58 28.25 -6.28
C THR A 265 -20.19 29.41 -7.15
N ARG A 266 -20.01 29.23 -8.43
CA ARG A 266 -19.73 30.30 -9.39
C ARG A 266 -20.96 31.19 -9.68
N ARG A 267 -22.15 30.66 -9.52
CA ARG A 267 -23.40 31.38 -9.78
C ARG A 267 -23.87 32.21 -8.61
N VAL A 268 -23.33 31.96 -7.44
CA VAL A 268 -23.67 32.71 -6.24
C VAL A 268 -22.81 33.97 -6.08
N VAL A 269 -21.72 34.03 -6.80
CA VAL A 269 -20.83 35.20 -6.85
C VAL A 269 -21.17 36.10 -8.03
#